data_a649b45b1b467de87f1d4688dc990c3c
#
_entry.id   a649b45b1b467de87f1d4688dc990c3c
#
_cell.length_a   1.000
_cell.length_b   1.000
_cell.length_c   1.000
_cell.angle_alpha   90.00
_cell.angle_beta   90.00
_cell.angle_gamma   90.00
#
_symmetry.space_group_name_H-M   'P 1'
#
loop_
_entity.id
_entity.type
_entity.pdbx_description
1 polymer ?
#
loop_
_entity_poly.entity_id
_entity_poly.type
_entity_poly.pdbx_seq_one_letter_code
_entity_poly.pdbx_strand_id
1 'polypeptide(L)'
;MGRRGSSQPLAIWANGELVGRWTPATRRPMELRYEESWLASRSARPLSLSLPLPLVGNEPIRGDRVGHFFDNLLPDRGVIRKRLAQRYAAGSEDTFDLLAAIGRDCVGAVQLLPLDEQPTGFNRIDGEVLDEEAVASLLRNTVATGQFGHHGQEQDFRISIAGAQEKTALLRHGGKWLKPLGATPTTHILKLPLVLIHFQSWAIRGRVHVEV
;
A
#
# COMPACT_ATOMS: atom_id res chain seq x y z
N MET A 1 -19.48 9.20 -18.54
CA MET A 1 -20.35 8.98 -17.36
C MET A 1 -19.43 8.60 -16.21
N GLY A 2 -19.09 9.55 -15.31
CA GLY A 2 -18.15 9.33 -14.21
C GLY A 2 -18.72 8.31 -13.23
N ARG A 3 -17.95 7.27 -12.92
CA ARG A 3 -18.25 6.33 -11.84
C ARG A 3 -18.25 7.14 -10.54
N ARG A 4 -19.33 7.10 -9.78
CA ARG A 4 -19.36 7.69 -8.43
C ARG A 4 -18.37 6.93 -7.56
N GLY A 5 -17.51 7.65 -6.84
CA GLY A 5 -16.58 7.07 -5.87
C GLY A 5 -17.31 6.21 -4.84
N SER A 6 -16.60 5.29 -4.21
CA SER A 6 -17.15 4.44 -3.15
C SER A 6 -17.59 5.30 -1.97
N SER A 7 -18.84 5.17 -1.55
CA SER A 7 -19.40 5.86 -0.37
C SER A 7 -19.51 4.94 0.84
N GLN A 8 -19.20 3.66 0.67
CA GLN A 8 -19.25 2.67 1.76
C GLN A 8 -17.96 2.71 2.58
N PRO A 9 -18.05 2.60 3.90
CA PRO A 9 -16.86 2.52 4.75
C PRO A 9 -15.98 1.33 4.39
N LEU A 10 -14.67 1.43 4.71
CA LEU A 10 -13.73 0.32 4.62
C LEU A 10 -13.43 -0.22 6.02
N ALA A 11 -13.34 -1.54 6.12
CA ALA A 11 -12.84 -2.23 7.29
C ALA A 11 -11.30 -2.14 7.31
N ILE A 12 -10.74 -1.80 8.46
CA ILE A 12 -9.30 -1.73 8.70
C ILE A 12 -8.91 -2.98 9.46
N TRP A 13 -8.01 -3.76 8.87
CA TRP A 13 -7.52 -5.00 9.46
C TRP A 13 -6.02 -4.90 9.75
N ALA A 14 -5.57 -5.54 10.81
CA ALA A 14 -4.15 -5.70 11.12
C ALA A 14 -3.90 -7.12 11.62
N ASN A 15 -3.03 -7.87 10.96
CA ASN A 15 -2.69 -9.26 11.30
C ASN A 15 -3.93 -10.17 11.49
N GLY A 16 -4.97 -9.96 10.71
CA GLY A 16 -6.21 -10.73 10.79
C GLY A 16 -7.21 -10.27 11.86
N GLU A 17 -6.89 -9.24 12.65
CA GLU A 17 -7.80 -8.63 13.62
C GLU A 17 -8.46 -7.38 13.02
N LEU A 18 -9.75 -7.21 13.23
CA LEU A 18 -10.50 -6.02 12.81
C LEU A 18 -10.17 -4.86 13.75
N VAL A 19 -9.45 -3.88 13.24
CA VAL A 19 -8.99 -2.70 14.00
C VAL A 19 -10.05 -1.62 14.10
N GLY A 20 -10.76 -1.38 13.00
CA GLY A 20 -11.71 -0.28 12.93
C GLY A 20 -12.35 -0.13 11.56
N ARG A 21 -13.03 1.01 11.39
CA ARG A 21 -13.70 1.38 10.13
C ARG A 21 -13.31 2.79 9.73
N TRP A 22 -13.03 2.95 8.46
CA TRP A 22 -12.77 4.24 7.85
C TRP A 22 -13.94 4.66 6.95
N THR A 23 -14.59 5.76 7.31
CA THR A 23 -15.73 6.30 6.56
C THR A 23 -15.26 7.51 5.76
N PRO A 24 -15.53 7.55 4.43
CA PRO A 24 -15.12 8.67 3.58
C PRO A 24 -15.90 9.96 3.91
N ALA A 25 -15.31 11.10 3.56
CA ALA A 25 -15.99 12.37 3.62
C ALA A 25 -17.06 12.45 2.53
N THR A 26 -18.31 12.59 2.93
CA THR A 26 -19.43 12.85 2.01
C THR A 26 -20.17 14.12 2.42
N ARG A 27 -21.16 14.00 3.33
CA ARG A 27 -21.84 15.14 3.98
C ARG A 27 -21.31 15.43 5.39
N ARG A 28 -20.43 14.57 5.90
CA ARG A 28 -19.78 14.66 7.21
C ARG A 28 -18.26 14.58 7.00
N PRO A 29 -17.47 15.10 7.96
CA PRO A 29 -16.03 14.92 7.93
C PRO A 29 -15.64 13.44 7.86
N MET A 30 -14.51 13.14 7.24
CA MET A 30 -13.90 11.82 7.24
C MET A 30 -13.73 11.32 8.68
N GLU A 31 -14.02 10.04 8.91
CA GLU A 31 -14.08 9.46 10.24
C GLU A 31 -13.36 8.13 10.31
N LEU A 32 -12.57 7.94 11.36
CA LEU A 32 -12.03 6.64 11.80
C LEU A 32 -12.68 6.27 13.13
N ARG A 33 -13.25 5.08 13.21
CA ARG A 33 -13.73 4.49 14.46
C ARG A 33 -13.04 3.17 14.71
N TYR A 34 -12.43 3.03 15.86
CA TYR A 34 -11.89 1.75 16.31
C TYR A 34 -13.01 0.77 16.66
N GLU A 35 -12.81 -0.51 16.46
CA GLU A 35 -13.75 -1.55 16.90
C GLU A 35 -13.59 -1.82 18.39
N GLU A 36 -14.70 -2.11 19.08
CA GLU A 36 -14.68 -2.42 20.50
C GLU A 36 -13.87 -3.68 20.80
N SER A 37 -13.94 -4.67 19.92
CA SER A 37 -13.12 -5.89 20.01
C SER A 37 -11.62 -5.59 19.94
N TRP A 38 -11.22 -4.64 19.09
CA TRP A 38 -9.82 -4.18 19.02
C TRP A 38 -9.41 -3.46 20.29
N LEU A 39 -10.24 -2.55 20.81
CA LEU A 39 -9.95 -1.81 22.04
C LEU A 39 -9.81 -2.73 23.26
N ALA A 40 -10.52 -3.86 23.26
CA ALA A 40 -10.43 -4.90 24.30
C ALA A 40 -9.29 -5.92 24.08
N SER A 41 -8.65 -5.92 22.90
CA SER A 41 -7.58 -6.86 22.56
C SER A 41 -6.30 -6.54 23.32
N ARG A 42 -5.53 -7.57 23.68
CA ARG A 42 -4.16 -7.42 24.19
C ARG A 42 -3.19 -6.87 23.14
N SER A 43 -3.52 -7.00 21.86
CA SER A 43 -2.78 -6.47 20.72
C SER A 43 -3.14 -5.02 20.42
N ALA A 44 -4.09 -4.42 21.15
CA ALA A 44 -4.58 -3.08 20.91
C ALA A 44 -3.45 -2.06 20.92
N ARG A 45 -3.31 -1.36 19.80
CA ARG A 45 -2.38 -0.26 19.62
C ARG A 45 -2.97 0.76 18.65
N PRO A 46 -2.59 2.02 18.74
CA PRO A 46 -3.04 3.02 17.78
C PRO A 46 -2.47 2.71 16.39
N LEU A 47 -3.22 3.03 15.34
CA LEU A 47 -2.74 2.97 13.96
C LEU A 47 -1.57 3.94 13.73
N SER A 48 -1.59 5.07 14.43
CA SER A 48 -0.57 6.10 14.38
C SER A 48 -0.66 6.96 15.64
N LEU A 49 0.40 7.71 15.95
CA LEU A 49 0.39 8.74 16.99
C LEU A 49 -0.65 9.82 16.73
N SER A 50 -0.96 10.10 15.46
CA SER A 50 -2.02 11.05 15.06
C SER A 50 -3.43 10.48 15.18
N LEU A 51 -3.54 9.15 15.32
CA LEU A 51 -4.81 8.41 15.44
C LEU A 51 -4.79 7.58 16.73
N PRO A 52 -4.72 8.22 17.92
CA PRO A 52 -4.59 7.52 19.20
C PRO A 52 -5.83 6.68 19.50
N LEU A 53 -5.69 5.66 20.36
CA LEU A 53 -6.83 4.97 20.92
C LEU A 53 -7.64 5.94 21.83
N PRO A 54 -8.98 5.86 21.84
CA PRO A 54 -9.79 6.67 22.73
C PRO A 54 -9.49 6.31 24.19
N LEU A 55 -9.38 7.33 25.05
CA LEU A 55 -9.14 7.13 26.48
C LEU A 55 -10.40 6.65 27.22
N VAL A 56 -11.57 7.04 26.73
CA VAL A 56 -12.87 6.67 27.30
C VAL A 56 -13.84 6.46 26.14
N GLY A 57 -14.67 5.42 26.24
CA GLY A 57 -15.66 5.11 25.22
C GLY A 57 -15.06 4.72 23.88
N ASN A 58 -15.84 4.90 22.82
CA ASN A 58 -15.44 4.60 21.44
C ASN A 58 -15.79 5.77 20.50
N GLU A 59 -15.37 6.98 20.91
CA GLU A 59 -15.59 8.16 20.08
C GLU A 59 -14.74 8.12 18.81
N PRO A 60 -15.34 8.41 17.64
CA PRO A 60 -14.59 8.41 16.40
C PRO A 60 -13.64 9.58 16.28
N ILE A 61 -12.51 9.34 15.68
CA ILE A 61 -11.57 10.37 15.24
C ILE A 61 -12.07 10.97 13.94
N ARG A 62 -12.14 12.30 13.86
CA ARG A 62 -12.66 13.02 12.69
C ARG A 62 -11.67 14.04 12.13
N GLY A 63 -11.88 14.37 10.84
CA GLY A 63 -11.19 15.46 10.14
C GLY A 63 -9.92 15.03 9.44
N ASP A 64 -9.13 16.04 9.07
CA ASP A 64 -8.01 15.91 8.11
C ASP A 64 -6.92 14.94 8.54
N ARG A 65 -6.68 14.78 9.85
CA ARG A 65 -5.69 13.84 10.37
C ARG A 65 -5.96 12.37 9.96
N VAL A 66 -7.25 12.02 9.79
CA VAL A 66 -7.63 10.70 9.28
C VAL A 66 -7.24 10.58 7.81
N GLY A 67 -7.59 11.59 7.01
CA GLY A 67 -7.23 11.65 5.59
C GLY A 67 -5.73 11.61 5.38
N HIS A 68 -4.97 12.42 6.11
CA HIS A 68 -3.52 12.49 5.99
C HIS A 68 -2.84 11.15 6.32
N PHE A 69 -3.33 10.42 7.34
CA PHE A 69 -2.78 9.10 7.64
C PHE A 69 -2.92 8.14 6.46
N PHE A 70 -4.12 8.04 5.89
CA PHE A 70 -4.36 7.16 4.76
C PHE A 70 -3.69 7.64 3.47
N ASP A 71 -3.60 8.96 3.27
CA ASP A 71 -2.91 9.53 2.12
C ASP A 71 -1.42 9.18 2.09
N ASN A 72 -0.79 9.14 3.26
CA ASN A 72 0.60 8.72 3.41
C ASN A 72 0.87 7.24 3.09
N LEU A 73 -0.16 6.41 2.89
CA LEU A 73 0.01 5.03 2.42
C LEU A 73 0.14 4.96 0.89
N LEU A 74 -0.10 6.06 0.19
CA LEU A 74 -0.09 6.16 -1.27
C LEU A 74 1.15 6.91 -1.78
N PRO A 75 1.52 6.71 -3.05
CA PRO A 75 2.56 7.51 -3.68
C PRO A 75 2.21 9.00 -3.73
N ASP A 76 3.21 9.87 -3.56
CA ASP A 76 3.02 11.33 -3.54
C ASP A 76 2.75 11.91 -4.95
N ARG A 77 3.23 11.25 -6.01
CA ARG A 77 3.12 11.77 -7.38
C ARG A 77 1.76 11.48 -8.00
N GLY A 78 1.05 12.53 -8.41
CA GLY A 78 -0.24 12.42 -9.09
C GLY A 78 -0.20 11.55 -10.35
N VAL A 79 0.89 11.57 -11.12
CA VAL A 79 1.06 10.70 -12.29
C VAL A 79 1.02 9.21 -11.91
N ILE A 80 1.60 8.84 -10.76
CA ILE A 80 1.55 7.46 -10.27
C ILE A 80 0.13 7.12 -9.81
N ARG A 81 -0.52 8.01 -9.05
CA ARG A 81 -1.92 7.82 -8.60
C ARG A 81 -2.87 7.64 -9.78
N LYS A 82 -2.74 8.44 -10.83
CA LYS A 82 -3.54 8.32 -12.05
C LYS A 82 -3.35 6.95 -12.72
N ARG A 83 -2.12 6.47 -12.82
CA ARG A 83 -1.85 5.11 -13.34
C ARG A 83 -2.46 4.03 -12.48
N LEU A 84 -2.38 4.16 -11.15
CA LEU A 84 -3.02 3.25 -10.21
C LEU A 84 -4.54 3.23 -10.39
N ALA A 85 -5.17 4.40 -10.43
CA ALA A 85 -6.61 4.52 -10.63
C ALA A 85 -7.07 3.83 -11.92
N GLN A 86 -6.33 4.00 -13.02
CA GLN A 86 -6.63 3.37 -14.29
C GLN A 86 -6.41 1.84 -14.23
N ARG A 87 -5.28 1.40 -13.68
CA ARG A 87 -4.93 -0.03 -13.62
C ARG A 87 -5.90 -0.85 -12.77
N TYR A 88 -6.28 -0.33 -11.61
CA TYR A 88 -7.14 -1.01 -10.65
C TYR A 88 -8.60 -0.60 -10.74
N ALA A 89 -8.96 0.16 -11.77
CA ALA A 89 -10.32 0.66 -12.00
C ALA A 89 -10.92 1.38 -10.76
N ALA A 90 -10.09 2.13 -10.03
CA ALA A 90 -10.55 2.96 -8.92
C ALA A 90 -11.57 4.00 -9.39
N GLY A 91 -12.46 4.42 -8.49
CA GLY A 91 -13.52 5.39 -8.79
C GLY A 91 -12.97 6.78 -9.16
N SER A 92 -11.86 7.18 -8.52
CA SER A 92 -11.12 8.42 -8.78
C SER A 92 -9.66 8.28 -8.37
N GLU A 93 -8.89 9.38 -8.45
CA GLU A 93 -7.51 9.47 -7.94
C GLU A 93 -7.47 9.85 -6.44
N ASP A 94 -8.61 10.04 -5.81
CA ASP A 94 -8.71 10.38 -4.40
C ASP A 94 -8.24 9.22 -3.51
N THR A 95 -7.69 9.57 -2.36
CA THR A 95 -7.11 8.61 -1.40
C THR A 95 -8.05 7.48 -1.05
N PHE A 96 -9.34 7.77 -0.81
CA PHE A 96 -10.31 6.75 -0.43
C PHE A 96 -10.57 5.76 -1.58
N ASP A 97 -10.81 6.27 -2.78
CA ASP A 97 -11.11 5.43 -3.95
C ASP A 97 -9.91 4.57 -4.37
N LEU A 98 -8.70 5.14 -4.28
CA LEU A 98 -7.47 4.37 -4.53
C LEU A 98 -7.30 3.26 -3.51
N LEU A 99 -7.43 3.56 -2.22
CA LEU A 99 -7.26 2.56 -1.17
C LEU A 99 -8.41 1.55 -1.13
N ALA A 100 -9.63 1.92 -1.56
CA ALA A 100 -10.70 0.94 -1.78
C ALA A 100 -10.35 -0.08 -2.87
N ALA A 101 -9.57 0.33 -3.87
CA ALA A 101 -9.16 -0.55 -4.96
C ALA A 101 -7.89 -1.39 -4.65
N ILE A 102 -6.92 -0.82 -3.90
CA ILE A 102 -5.61 -1.44 -3.69
C ILE A 102 -5.25 -1.68 -2.22
N GLY A 103 -6.08 -1.25 -1.27
CA GLY A 103 -5.78 -1.26 0.17
C GLY A 103 -5.65 -2.66 0.78
N ARG A 104 -5.94 -3.71 0.02
CA ARG A 104 -5.66 -5.10 0.42
C ARG A 104 -4.16 -5.35 0.66
N ASP A 105 -3.30 -4.59 -0.02
CA ASP A 105 -1.84 -4.67 0.04
C ASP A 105 -1.20 -3.34 0.46
N CYS A 106 -1.69 -2.72 1.53
CA CYS A 106 -1.10 -1.50 2.07
C CYS A 106 0.27 -1.73 2.72
N VAL A 107 1.03 -0.64 2.83
CA VAL A 107 2.30 -0.62 3.56
C VAL A 107 2.08 -0.96 5.03
N GLY A 108 2.95 -1.78 5.59
CA GLY A 108 2.86 -2.24 6.97
C GLY A 108 1.90 -3.40 7.16
N ALA A 109 1.32 -3.52 8.35
CA ALA A 109 0.42 -4.59 8.72
C ALA A 109 -1.06 -4.28 8.47
N VAL A 110 -1.36 -3.16 7.81
CA VAL A 110 -2.73 -2.66 7.60
C VAL A 110 -3.28 -3.15 6.27
N GLN A 111 -4.49 -3.69 6.29
CA GLN A 111 -5.27 -4.01 5.11
C GLN A 111 -6.60 -3.25 5.16
N LEU A 112 -7.01 -2.71 4.02
CA LEU A 112 -8.29 -2.01 3.86
C LEU A 112 -9.18 -2.82 2.93
N LEU A 113 -10.29 -3.30 3.46
CA LEU A 113 -11.21 -4.19 2.75
C LEU A 113 -12.64 -3.64 2.79
N PRO A 114 -13.51 -3.98 1.84
CA PRO A 114 -14.94 -3.81 1.99
C PRO A 114 -15.46 -4.43 3.29
N LEU A 115 -16.55 -3.89 3.84
CA LEU A 115 -17.09 -4.35 5.15
C LEU A 115 -17.54 -5.82 5.17
N ASP A 116 -17.90 -6.35 4.03
CA ASP A 116 -18.33 -7.74 3.82
C ASP A 116 -17.19 -8.71 3.51
N GLU A 117 -15.94 -8.21 3.46
CA GLU A 117 -14.75 -9.01 3.21
C GLU A 117 -13.90 -9.17 4.47
N GLN A 118 -13.19 -10.30 4.53
CA GLN A 118 -12.22 -10.59 5.58
C GLN A 118 -10.85 -10.90 4.99
N PRO A 119 -9.76 -10.60 5.72
CA PRO A 119 -8.41 -10.93 5.27
C PRO A 119 -8.20 -12.43 5.22
N THR A 120 -7.59 -12.89 4.15
CA THR A 120 -7.22 -14.30 3.98
C THR A 120 -5.70 -14.44 3.83
N GLY A 121 -5.14 -15.56 4.30
CA GLY A 121 -3.72 -15.84 4.11
C GLY A 121 -2.74 -14.99 4.95
N PHE A 122 -3.22 -14.22 5.93
CA PHE A 122 -2.38 -13.36 6.77
C PHE A 122 -1.45 -14.13 7.73
N ASN A 123 -1.71 -15.42 7.96
CA ASN A 123 -0.95 -16.30 8.86
C ASN A 123 -0.05 -17.29 8.11
N ARG A 124 0.14 -17.12 6.80
CA ARG A 124 1.01 -17.97 5.98
C ARG A 124 1.92 -17.13 5.08
N ILE A 125 3.05 -17.71 4.72
CA ILE A 125 3.96 -17.14 3.73
C ILE A 125 3.64 -17.82 2.39
N ASP A 126 3.23 -16.99 1.43
CA ASP A 126 2.89 -17.40 0.08
C ASP A 126 3.59 -16.48 -0.93
N GLY A 127 4.27 -17.04 -1.92
CA GLY A 127 5.02 -16.20 -2.86
C GLY A 127 5.73 -16.99 -3.94
N GLU A 128 6.00 -16.31 -5.03
CA GLU A 128 6.78 -16.81 -6.15
C GLU A 128 8.27 -16.61 -5.88
N VAL A 129 9.06 -17.69 -5.98
CA VAL A 129 10.52 -17.61 -5.79
C VAL A 129 11.14 -16.92 -7.00
N LEU A 130 11.96 -15.91 -6.74
CA LEU A 130 12.69 -15.16 -7.76
C LEU A 130 14.18 -15.47 -7.67
N ASP A 131 14.79 -15.71 -8.84
CA ASP A 131 16.25 -15.67 -8.98
C ASP A 131 16.75 -14.22 -9.16
N GLU A 132 18.05 -14.04 -9.25
CA GLU A 132 18.67 -12.70 -9.38
C GLU A 132 18.24 -12.00 -10.68
N GLU A 133 18.09 -12.74 -11.78
CA GLU A 133 17.69 -12.17 -13.07
C GLU A 133 16.22 -11.72 -13.03
N ALA A 134 15.34 -12.49 -12.40
CA ALA A 134 13.95 -12.13 -12.19
C ALA A 134 13.82 -10.87 -11.32
N VAL A 135 14.61 -10.75 -10.24
CA VAL A 135 14.68 -9.54 -9.42
C VAL A 135 15.17 -8.35 -10.23
N ALA A 136 16.24 -8.53 -11.03
CA ALA A 136 16.77 -7.47 -11.88
C ALA A 136 15.75 -7.03 -12.96
N SER A 137 15.06 -7.97 -13.57
CA SER A 137 14.00 -7.70 -14.55
C SER A 137 12.84 -6.94 -13.91
N LEU A 138 12.39 -7.34 -12.73
CA LEU A 138 11.33 -6.68 -11.98
C LEU A 138 11.70 -5.22 -11.65
N LEU A 139 12.94 -4.97 -11.24
CA LEU A 139 13.44 -3.62 -10.97
C LEU A 139 13.50 -2.76 -12.24
N ARG A 140 14.01 -3.31 -13.36
CA ARG A 140 14.02 -2.61 -14.66
C ARG A 140 12.60 -2.25 -15.10
N ASN A 141 11.65 -3.15 -14.97
CA ASN A 141 10.26 -2.94 -15.33
C ASN A 141 9.59 -1.88 -14.45
N THR A 142 9.95 -1.76 -13.18
CA THR A 142 9.42 -0.73 -12.28
C THR A 142 9.73 0.69 -12.81
N VAL A 143 10.90 0.91 -13.38
CA VAL A 143 11.31 2.20 -13.97
C VAL A 143 10.82 2.37 -15.41
N ALA A 144 10.86 1.30 -16.22
CA ALA A 144 10.48 1.34 -17.64
C ALA A 144 8.98 1.62 -17.83
N THR A 145 8.12 1.21 -16.91
CA THR A 145 6.66 1.48 -16.95
C THR A 145 6.34 2.98 -16.86
N GLY A 146 7.33 3.81 -16.53
CA GLY A 146 7.24 5.28 -16.63
C GLY A 146 7.21 5.82 -18.05
N GLN A 147 7.67 5.09 -19.06
CA GLN A 147 7.85 5.62 -20.42
C GLN A 147 7.02 4.95 -21.53
N PHE A 148 6.58 3.72 -21.41
CA PHE A 148 5.84 3.07 -22.49
C PHE A 148 4.74 2.14 -21.94
N GLY A 149 3.50 2.39 -22.38
CA GLY A 149 2.38 1.50 -22.15
C GLY A 149 2.53 0.20 -22.95
N HIS A 150 2.98 -0.85 -22.32
CA HIS A 150 2.82 -2.19 -22.84
C HIS A 150 1.93 -3.02 -21.93
N HIS A 151 0.85 -3.53 -22.53
CA HIS A 151 -0.07 -4.51 -22.02
C HIS A 151 0.68 -5.83 -21.77
N GLY A 152 1.18 -6.01 -20.54
CA GLY A 152 1.65 -7.29 -20.04
C GLY A 152 0.80 -7.66 -18.83
N GLN A 153 0.27 -8.87 -18.83
CA GLN A 153 -0.43 -9.48 -17.70
C GLN A 153 0.52 -9.65 -16.51
N GLU A 154 0.82 -8.59 -15.78
CA GLU A 154 1.48 -8.69 -14.50
C GLU A 154 0.50 -8.27 -13.41
N GLN A 155 -0.23 -9.27 -12.91
CA GLN A 155 -1.35 -9.14 -11.99
C GLN A 155 -0.96 -8.79 -10.55
N ASP A 156 0.35 -8.63 -10.21
CA ASP A 156 0.75 -8.63 -8.80
C ASP A 156 1.82 -7.62 -8.42
N PHE A 157 1.71 -6.39 -8.91
CA PHE A 157 2.63 -5.36 -8.44
C PHE A 157 2.06 -4.71 -7.18
N ARG A 158 2.65 -4.99 -6.00
CA ARG A 158 2.34 -4.28 -4.77
C ARG A 158 2.85 -2.85 -4.89
N ILE A 159 1.95 -1.92 -5.17
CA ILE A 159 2.29 -0.55 -5.58
C ILE A 159 2.04 0.48 -4.46
N SER A 160 1.43 0.08 -3.36
CA SER A 160 1.16 1.03 -2.26
C SER A 160 2.39 1.26 -1.38
N ILE A 161 3.49 1.72 -1.97
CA ILE A 161 4.63 2.17 -1.19
C ILE A 161 4.73 3.67 -1.34
N ALA A 162 4.50 4.38 -0.24
CA ALA A 162 4.55 5.84 -0.17
C ALA A 162 5.87 6.43 -0.67
N GLY A 163 5.83 7.67 -1.18
CA GLY A 163 6.98 8.46 -1.61
C GLY A 163 7.11 8.68 -3.10
N ALA A 164 8.04 9.57 -3.47
CA ALA A 164 8.16 10.13 -4.82
C ALA A 164 9.01 9.29 -5.78
N GLN A 165 9.77 8.31 -5.32
CA GLN A 165 10.64 7.47 -6.13
C GLN A 165 9.95 6.13 -6.43
N GLU A 166 10.10 5.65 -7.66
CA GLU A 166 9.66 4.31 -8.04
C GLU A 166 10.46 3.24 -7.31
N LYS A 167 9.76 2.28 -6.73
CA LYS A 167 10.31 1.24 -5.88
C LYS A 167 9.41 0.02 -5.90
N THR A 168 9.96 -1.12 -5.51
CA THR A 168 9.21 -2.36 -5.31
C THR A 168 9.53 -2.95 -3.95
N ALA A 169 8.70 -3.88 -3.48
CA ALA A 169 8.93 -4.55 -2.22
C ALA A 169 8.90 -6.06 -2.41
N LEU A 170 9.88 -6.75 -1.83
CA LEU A 170 10.03 -8.19 -1.87
C LEU A 170 10.12 -8.77 -0.47
N LEU A 171 9.85 -10.05 -0.36
CA LEU A 171 10.11 -10.85 0.82
C LEU A 171 11.44 -11.59 0.66
N ARG A 172 12.31 -11.52 1.69
CA ARG A 172 13.44 -12.43 1.82
C ARG A 172 13.15 -13.46 2.89
N HIS A 173 13.01 -14.72 2.50
CA HIS A 173 12.68 -15.81 3.39
C HIS A 173 13.46 -17.07 3.02
N GLY A 174 14.03 -17.76 4.01
CA GLY A 174 14.85 -18.95 3.78
C GLY A 174 16.04 -18.74 2.83
N GLY A 175 16.63 -17.54 2.82
CA GLY A 175 17.74 -17.18 1.93
C GLY A 175 17.35 -16.89 0.47
N LYS A 176 16.07 -16.97 0.13
CA LYS A 176 15.54 -16.73 -1.22
C LYS A 176 14.78 -15.41 -1.29
N TRP A 177 14.76 -14.82 -2.48
CA TRP A 177 13.87 -13.73 -2.82
C TRP A 177 12.52 -14.28 -3.26
N LEU A 178 11.44 -13.71 -2.75
CA LEU A 178 10.09 -14.05 -3.14
C LEU A 178 9.31 -12.78 -3.52
N LYS A 179 8.54 -12.88 -4.61
CA LYS A 179 7.45 -11.96 -4.90
C LYS A 179 6.26 -12.40 -4.03
N PRO A 180 5.91 -11.65 -2.99
CA PRO A 180 4.88 -12.07 -2.06
C PRO A 180 3.50 -12.05 -2.72
N LEU A 181 2.65 -13.02 -2.39
CA LEU A 181 1.27 -13.14 -2.85
C LEU A 181 0.29 -12.94 -1.69
N GLY A 182 -0.88 -12.40 -2.01
CA GLY A 182 -1.96 -12.16 -1.04
C GLY A 182 -1.48 -11.30 0.15
N ALA A 183 -1.77 -11.74 1.37
CA ALA A 183 -1.41 -11.03 2.60
C ALA A 183 0.03 -11.30 3.11
N THR A 184 0.87 -11.99 2.34
CA THR A 184 2.27 -12.27 2.72
C THR A 184 3.05 -10.96 2.87
N PRO A 185 3.72 -10.71 4.01
CA PRO A 185 4.43 -9.46 4.24
C PRO A 185 5.66 -9.32 3.34
N THR A 186 6.11 -8.09 3.15
CA THR A 186 7.40 -7.77 2.54
C THR A 186 8.44 -7.48 3.63
N THR A 187 9.72 -7.72 3.35
CA THR A 187 10.82 -7.44 4.27
C THR A 187 11.80 -6.40 3.73
N HIS A 188 11.81 -6.16 2.42
CA HIS A 188 12.79 -5.29 1.78
C HIS A 188 12.09 -4.40 0.74
N ILE A 189 12.45 -3.12 0.77
CA ILE A 189 12.11 -2.16 -0.28
C ILE A 189 13.32 -2.00 -1.18
N LEU A 190 13.15 -2.25 -2.47
CA LEU A 190 14.19 -2.12 -3.47
C LEU A 190 13.95 -0.88 -4.33
N LYS A 191 14.99 -0.07 -4.49
CA LYS A 191 14.98 1.16 -5.29
C LYS A 191 16.14 1.10 -6.27
N LEU A 192 15.92 1.55 -7.50
CA LEU A 192 17.04 1.85 -8.39
C LEU A 192 17.65 3.20 -8.03
N PRO A 193 18.98 3.37 -8.18
CA PRO A 193 19.62 4.66 -7.99
C PRO A 193 18.98 5.70 -8.91
N LEU A 194 18.75 6.90 -8.42
CA LEU A 194 18.41 8.04 -9.28
C LEU A 194 19.63 8.31 -10.16
N VAL A 195 19.50 8.10 -11.47
CA VAL A 195 20.54 8.51 -12.42
C VAL A 195 20.53 10.03 -12.44
N LEU A 196 21.52 10.64 -11.78
CA LEU A 196 21.85 12.03 -12.02
C LEU A 196 22.35 12.12 -13.46
N ILE A 197 21.49 12.60 -14.36
CA ILE A 197 21.89 12.97 -15.72
C ILE A 197 22.72 14.23 -15.57
N HIS A 198 24.00 14.09 -15.46
CA HIS A 198 25.11 14.89 -16.00
C HIS A 198 26.41 14.51 -15.33
N PHE A 199 27.23 13.71 -15.99
CA PHE A 199 28.62 14.02 -16.30
C PHE A 199 29.22 12.88 -17.13
N GLN A 200 30.01 13.27 -18.12
CA GLN A 200 30.70 12.46 -19.10
C GLN A 200 31.38 11.21 -18.53
N SER A 201 31.21 10.09 -19.26
CA SER A 201 32.08 8.91 -19.31
C SER A 201 32.68 8.40 -18.00
N TRP A 202 31.97 7.53 -17.29
CA TRP A 202 32.53 6.42 -16.48
C TRP A 202 31.43 5.37 -16.30
N ALA A 203 31.77 4.13 -16.57
CA ALA A 203 30.87 3.00 -16.38
C ALA A 203 30.53 2.85 -14.89
N ILE A 204 29.32 3.29 -14.50
CA ILE A 204 28.81 3.06 -13.16
C ILE A 204 28.09 1.71 -13.18
N ARG A 205 28.69 0.71 -12.53
CA ARG A 205 27.95 -0.47 -12.08
C ARG A 205 26.92 0.01 -11.05
N GLY A 206 25.66 0.07 -11.46
CA GLY A 206 24.57 0.48 -10.58
C GLY A 206 24.49 -0.44 -9.35
N ARG A 207 24.67 0.10 -8.15
CA ARG A 207 24.37 -0.60 -6.90
C ARG A 207 22.90 -0.45 -6.61
N VAL A 208 22.22 -1.58 -6.38
CA VAL A 208 20.85 -1.57 -5.85
C VAL A 208 20.92 -1.20 -4.36
N HIS A 209 20.24 -0.13 -3.98
CA HIS A 209 20.06 0.19 -2.57
C HIS A 209 18.95 -0.68 -1.98
N VAL A 210 19.29 -1.44 -0.94
CA VAL A 210 18.34 -2.23 -0.16
C VAL A 210 18.21 -1.57 1.20
N GLU A 211 17.01 -1.13 1.55
CA GLU A 211 16.66 -0.65 2.90
C GLU A 211 15.92 -1.78 3.63
N VAL A 212 16.35 -2.08 4.85
CA VAL A 212 15.77 -3.12 5.73
C VAL A 212 14.82 -2.48 6.74
#